data_918a818e48fe651223eeda4cae4485db
#
_entry.id   918a818e48fe651223eeda4cae4485db
#
_cell.length_a   1.000
_cell.length_b   1.000
_cell.length_c   1.000
_cell.angle_alpha   90.00
_cell.angle_beta   90.00
_cell.angle_gamma   90.00
#
_symmetry.space_group_name_H-M   'P 1'
#
loop_
_entity.id
_entity.type
_entity.pdbx_description
1 polymer ?
#
loop_
_entity_poly.entity_id
_entity_poly.type
_entity_poly.pdbx_seq_one_letter_code
_entity_poly.pdbx_strand_id
1 'polypeptide(L)'
;MGQGKAYGEDEVRALLREALVALTADGTPAGDLSVGRLCTHAGISRSTFYKYFEDRPAMLHALSADTLHRLYAAQRSWLARGAQATRADVRASMAALLQAYTGERAVLRATADAATTEPSLAAAYTSAVQDYARAIARFVRAGRTAGTIPDGPPAAETGAALAWMTERTVATAPPDADPAALADALTHVLTATLAIPDPT
;
A
#
# COMPACT_ATOMS: atom_id res chain seq x y z
N MET A 1 -34.53 -18.89 18.34
CA MET A 1 -33.99 -18.87 16.98
C MET A 1 -33.47 -17.45 16.75
N GLY A 2 -32.16 -17.26 16.91
CA GLY A 2 -31.54 -15.94 16.69
C GLY A 2 -31.54 -15.64 15.21
N GLN A 3 -32.13 -14.51 14.82
CA GLN A 3 -31.94 -13.96 13.49
C GLN A 3 -30.45 -13.67 13.32
N GLY A 4 -29.75 -14.44 12.49
CA GLY A 4 -28.37 -14.20 12.13
C GLY A 4 -28.26 -12.80 11.51
N LYS A 5 -27.43 -11.94 12.09
CA LYS A 5 -27.14 -10.60 11.55
C LYS A 5 -26.72 -10.76 10.09
N ALA A 6 -27.42 -10.10 9.17
CA ALA A 6 -27.05 -10.06 7.77
C ALA A 6 -25.92 -9.04 7.60
N TYR A 7 -24.71 -9.51 7.34
CA TYR A 7 -23.55 -8.67 7.06
C TYR A 7 -23.46 -8.33 5.57
N GLY A 8 -23.10 -7.08 5.25
CA GLY A 8 -22.65 -6.69 3.92
C GLY A 8 -21.19 -7.12 3.68
N GLU A 9 -20.76 -7.14 2.42
CA GLU A 9 -19.39 -7.53 2.07
C GLU A 9 -18.33 -6.62 2.72
N ASP A 10 -18.53 -5.29 2.66
CA ASP A 10 -17.60 -4.32 3.26
C ASP A 10 -17.51 -4.47 4.78
N GLU A 11 -18.64 -4.79 5.45
CA GLU A 11 -18.65 -5.04 6.88
C GLU A 11 -17.86 -6.32 7.22
N VAL A 12 -18.01 -7.38 6.42
CA VAL A 12 -17.25 -8.62 6.59
C VAL A 12 -15.76 -8.38 6.35
N ARG A 13 -15.38 -7.60 5.35
CA ARG A 13 -13.98 -7.19 5.09
C ARG A 13 -13.39 -6.43 6.29
N ALA A 14 -14.13 -5.47 6.85
CA ALA A 14 -13.67 -4.71 8.01
C ALA A 14 -13.44 -5.61 9.23
N LEU A 15 -14.40 -6.48 9.56
CA LEU A 15 -14.30 -7.43 10.68
C LEU A 15 -13.14 -8.41 10.52
N LEU A 16 -12.91 -8.94 9.31
CA LEU A 16 -11.80 -9.85 9.03
C LEU A 16 -10.45 -9.14 9.08
N ARG A 17 -10.38 -7.86 8.67
CA ARG A 17 -9.20 -7.02 8.82
C ARG A 17 -8.84 -6.82 10.28
N GLU A 18 -9.80 -6.43 11.11
CA GLU A 18 -9.62 -6.27 12.57
C GLU A 18 -9.17 -7.59 13.21
N ALA A 19 -9.79 -8.72 12.84
CA ALA A 19 -9.40 -10.03 13.30
C ALA A 19 -7.96 -10.39 12.93
N LEU A 20 -7.55 -10.11 11.69
CA LEU A 20 -6.19 -10.36 11.21
C LEU A 20 -5.17 -9.53 12.00
N VAL A 21 -5.43 -8.24 12.19
CA VAL A 21 -4.57 -7.34 12.98
C VAL A 21 -4.43 -7.85 14.42
N ALA A 22 -5.55 -8.16 15.08
CA ALA A 22 -5.53 -8.60 16.46
C ALA A 22 -4.82 -9.95 16.65
N LEU A 23 -5.05 -10.90 15.75
CA LEU A 23 -4.47 -12.25 15.83
C LEU A 23 -2.98 -12.31 15.43
N THR A 24 -2.45 -11.28 14.79
CA THR A 24 -1.02 -11.18 14.43
C THR A 24 -0.24 -10.21 15.32
N ALA A 25 -0.90 -9.54 16.27
CA ALA A 25 -0.28 -8.55 17.15
C ALA A 25 0.85 -9.12 18.02
N ASP A 26 0.79 -10.40 18.37
CA ASP A 26 1.79 -11.12 19.14
C ASP A 26 2.93 -11.71 18.29
N GLY A 27 2.95 -11.42 16.99
CA GLY A 27 3.91 -11.95 16.04
C GLY A 27 3.51 -13.28 15.39
N THR A 28 2.30 -13.81 15.67
CA THR A 28 1.78 -15.01 15.00
C THR A 28 1.79 -14.81 13.49
N PRO A 29 2.45 -15.70 12.71
CA PRO A 29 2.41 -15.59 11.25
C PRO A 29 0.98 -15.68 10.72
N ALA A 30 0.62 -14.78 9.82
CA ALA A 30 -0.72 -14.82 9.23
C ALA A 30 -0.99 -16.12 8.46
N GLY A 31 0.08 -16.80 7.98
CA GLY A 31 0.02 -18.11 7.35
C GLY A 31 -0.58 -19.19 8.24
N ASP A 32 -0.39 -19.09 9.56
CA ASP A 32 -0.85 -20.06 10.56
C ASP A 32 -2.31 -19.82 10.99
N LEU A 33 -2.92 -18.73 10.53
CA LEU A 33 -4.31 -18.41 10.85
C LEU A 33 -5.27 -19.16 9.95
N SER A 34 -6.04 -20.07 10.54
CA SER A 34 -7.14 -20.73 9.82
C SER A 34 -8.34 -19.81 9.63
N VAL A 35 -9.14 -20.07 8.59
CA VAL A 35 -10.44 -19.39 8.37
C VAL A 35 -11.32 -19.48 9.62
N GLY A 36 -11.29 -20.64 10.33
CA GLY A 36 -12.05 -20.79 11.56
C GLY A 36 -11.64 -19.82 12.68
N ARG A 37 -10.32 -19.63 12.90
CA ARG A 37 -9.82 -18.65 13.89
C ARG A 37 -10.19 -17.23 13.52
N LEU A 38 -10.05 -16.85 12.24
CA LEU A 38 -10.45 -15.55 11.75
C LEU A 38 -11.94 -15.29 11.95
N CYS A 39 -12.80 -16.24 11.57
CA CYS A 39 -14.25 -16.13 11.76
C CYS A 39 -14.64 -16.01 13.22
N THR A 40 -14.03 -16.82 14.10
CA THR A 40 -14.32 -16.77 15.55
C THR A 40 -13.97 -15.39 16.12
N HIS A 41 -12.80 -14.86 15.78
CA HIS A 41 -12.37 -13.55 16.27
C HIS A 41 -13.22 -12.41 15.67
N ALA A 42 -13.57 -12.51 14.39
CA ALA A 42 -14.42 -11.54 13.69
C ALA A 42 -15.89 -11.60 14.11
N GLY A 43 -16.30 -12.59 14.91
CA GLY A 43 -17.69 -12.76 15.32
C GLY A 43 -18.64 -13.14 14.18
N ILE A 44 -18.13 -13.77 13.10
CA ILE A 44 -18.92 -14.21 11.95
C ILE A 44 -18.92 -15.74 11.82
N SER A 45 -19.93 -16.28 11.15
CA SER A 45 -19.96 -17.72 10.84
C SER A 45 -19.04 -18.05 9.66
N ARG A 46 -18.57 -19.30 9.57
CA ARG A 46 -17.86 -19.80 8.39
C ARG A 46 -18.72 -19.70 7.12
N SER A 47 -20.03 -19.92 7.23
CA SER A 47 -20.95 -19.75 6.09
C SER A 47 -21.01 -18.29 5.62
N THR A 48 -20.93 -17.31 6.54
CA THR A 48 -20.82 -15.89 6.20
C THR A 48 -19.50 -15.60 5.46
N PHE A 49 -18.39 -16.18 5.91
CA PHE A 49 -17.10 -16.05 5.22
C PHE A 49 -17.19 -16.59 3.79
N TYR A 50 -17.62 -17.85 3.62
CA TYR A 50 -17.68 -18.52 2.31
C TYR A 50 -18.75 -17.95 1.35
N LYS A 51 -19.64 -17.10 1.85
CA LYS A 51 -20.54 -16.31 0.98
C LYS A 51 -19.79 -15.27 0.16
N TYR A 52 -18.69 -14.71 0.70
CA TYR A 52 -17.95 -13.61 0.09
C TYR A 52 -16.57 -13.98 -0.42
N PHE A 53 -15.94 -15.01 0.15
CA PHE A 53 -14.58 -15.43 -0.19
C PHE A 53 -14.52 -16.95 -0.36
N GLU A 54 -13.99 -17.39 -1.48
CA GLU A 54 -13.80 -18.80 -1.80
C GLU A 54 -12.86 -19.47 -0.79
N ASP A 55 -11.79 -18.77 -0.42
CA ASP A 55 -10.74 -19.22 0.47
C ASP A 55 -10.02 -18.03 1.16
N ARG A 56 -8.99 -18.35 1.94
CA ARG A 56 -8.17 -17.34 2.61
C ARG A 56 -7.35 -16.49 1.64
N PRO A 57 -6.70 -17.03 0.59
CA PRO A 57 -6.07 -16.23 -0.45
C PRO A 57 -7.00 -15.21 -1.10
N ALA A 58 -8.22 -15.59 -1.44
CA ALA A 58 -9.22 -14.68 -1.99
C ALA A 58 -9.58 -13.53 -1.02
N MET A 59 -9.72 -13.84 0.26
CA MET A 59 -9.89 -12.82 1.31
C MET A 59 -8.69 -11.88 1.39
N LEU A 60 -7.46 -12.42 1.44
CA LEU A 60 -6.25 -11.58 1.49
C LEU A 60 -6.11 -10.71 0.24
N HIS A 61 -6.46 -11.24 -0.92
CA HIS A 61 -6.48 -10.46 -2.16
C HIS A 61 -7.43 -9.25 -2.04
N ALA A 62 -8.65 -9.47 -1.56
CA ALA A 62 -9.63 -8.40 -1.39
C ALA A 62 -9.15 -7.34 -0.36
N LEU A 63 -8.66 -7.79 0.81
CA LEU A 63 -8.14 -6.89 1.85
C LEU A 63 -6.91 -6.11 1.38
N SER A 64 -6.00 -6.74 0.63
CA SER A 64 -4.80 -6.08 0.11
C SER A 64 -5.11 -5.10 -1.01
N ALA A 65 -6.07 -5.40 -1.88
CA ALA A 65 -6.49 -4.47 -2.93
C ALA A 65 -7.00 -3.15 -2.34
N ASP A 66 -7.85 -3.21 -1.32
CA ASP A 66 -8.35 -2.05 -0.60
C ASP A 66 -7.20 -1.27 0.07
N THR A 67 -6.26 -1.99 0.68
CA THR A 67 -5.08 -1.40 1.33
C THR A 67 -4.19 -0.69 0.33
N LEU A 68 -3.81 -1.36 -0.76
CA LEU A 68 -2.97 -0.80 -1.81
C LEU A 68 -3.64 0.41 -2.47
N HIS A 69 -4.96 0.36 -2.68
CA HIS A 69 -5.70 1.50 -3.20
C HIS A 69 -5.55 2.75 -2.30
N ARG A 70 -5.69 2.59 -0.96
CA ARG A 70 -5.50 3.69 -0.01
C ARG A 70 -4.07 4.20 0.03
N LEU A 71 -3.08 3.30 0.06
CA LEU A 71 -1.67 3.66 0.07
C LEU A 71 -1.27 4.51 -1.15
N TYR A 72 -1.71 4.09 -2.34
CA TYR A 72 -1.37 4.81 -3.56
C TYR A 72 -2.27 6.01 -3.84
N ALA A 73 -3.47 6.09 -3.25
CA ALA A 73 -4.28 7.31 -3.33
C ALA A 73 -3.56 8.52 -2.73
N ALA A 74 -2.86 8.35 -1.60
CA ALA A 74 -2.05 9.39 -0.99
C ALA A 74 -0.94 9.89 -1.92
N GLN A 75 -0.36 9.01 -2.76
CA GLN A 75 0.71 9.37 -3.68
C GLN A 75 0.25 10.15 -4.92
N ARG A 76 -1.03 10.05 -5.27
CA ARG A 76 -1.57 10.73 -6.46
C ARG A 76 -1.66 12.25 -6.28
N SER A 77 -1.74 12.74 -5.05
CA SER A 77 -1.97 14.16 -4.77
C SER A 77 -0.86 15.06 -5.32
N TRP A 78 0.41 14.76 -5.03
CA TRP A 78 1.52 15.56 -5.52
C TRP A 78 1.77 15.35 -7.03
N LEU A 79 1.58 14.11 -7.54
CA LEU A 79 1.72 13.82 -8.97
C LEU A 79 0.70 14.59 -9.82
N ALA A 80 -0.52 14.77 -9.31
CA ALA A 80 -1.57 15.52 -9.99
C ALA A 80 -1.27 17.01 -10.09
N ARG A 81 -0.38 17.55 -9.25
CA ARG A 81 0.03 18.98 -9.33
C ARG A 81 0.99 19.27 -10.49
N GLY A 82 1.56 18.24 -11.10
CA GLY A 82 2.48 18.42 -12.24
C GLY A 82 3.63 19.36 -11.90
N ALA A 83 3.88 20.36 -12.76
CA ALA A 83 4.94 21.37 -12.58
C ALA A 83 4.75 22.26 -11.34
N GLN A 84 3.57 22.25 -10.71
CA GLN A 84 3.29 23.00 -9.47
C GLN A 84 3.55 22.19 -8.20
N ALA A 85 4.01 20.96 -8.33
CA ALA A 85 4.36 20.13 -7.18
C ALA A 85 5.53 20.76 -6.42
N THR A 86 5.40 20.85 -5.11
CA THR A 86 6.43 21.36 -4.21
C THR A 86 7.03 20.24 -3.35
N ARG A 87 8.19 20.50 -2.76
CA ARG A 87 8.78 19.61 -1.75
C ARG A 87 7.80 19.32 -0.61
N ALA A 88 7.03 20.32 -0.18
CA ALA A 88 6.04 20.15 0.89
C ALA A 88 4.92 19.18 0.49
N ASP A 89 4.47 19.19 -0.76
CA ASP A 89 3.47 18.25 -1.27
C ASP A 89 3.99 16.80 -1.27
N VAL A 90 5.22 16.61 -1.73
CA VAL A 90 5.88 15.29 -1.72
C VAL A 90 6.03 14.81 -0.27
N ARG A 91 6.51 15.67 0.64
CA ARG A 91 6.67 15.34 2.06
C ARG A 91 5.35 14.93 2.72
N ALA A 92 4.30 15.70 2.49
CA ALA A 92 2.96 15.38 3.01
C ALA A 92 2.47 14.01 2.50
N SER A 93 2.70 13.70 1.22
CA SER A 93 2.37 12.40 0.65
C SER A 93 3.19 11.25 1.24
N MET A 94 4.50 11.44 1.47
CA MET A 94 5.35 10.42 2.10
C MET A 94 4.93 10.17 3.55
N ALA A 95 4.63 11.22 4.31
CA ALA A 95 4.13 11.10 5.67
C ALA A 95 2.78 10.34 5.72
N ALA A 96 1.85 10.68 4.82
CA ALA A 96 0.56 9.99 4.71
C ALA A 96 0.73 8.51 4.30
N LEU A 97 1.66 8.19 3.39
CA LEU A 97 2.00 6.81 3.02
C LEU A 97 2.48 6.00 4.22
N LEU A 98 3.43 6.53 4.98
CA LEU A 98 4.00 5.86 6.15
C LEU A 98 2.95 5.66 7.25
N GLN A 99 2.10 6.65 7.48
CA GLN A 99 1.00 6.53 8.43
C GLN A 99 0.00 5.44 8.01
N ALA A 100 -0.41 5.45 6.74
CA ALA A 100 -1.32 4.45 6.21
C ALA A 100 -0.68 3.05 6.24
N TYR A 101 0.62 2.93 5.91
CA TYR A 101 1.34 1.67 5.99
C TYR A 101 1.38 1.11 7.42
N THR A 102 1.63 1.95 8.41
CA THR A 102 1.66 1.55 9.82
C THR A 102 0.32 0.95 10.25
N GLY A 103 -0.80 1.59 9.86
CA GLY A 103 -2.15 1.10 10.16
C GLY A 103 -2.53 -0.21 9.44
N GLU A 104 -1.91 -0.49 8.29
CA GLU A 104 -2.21 -1.64 7.44
C GLU A 104 -1.12 -2.74 7.46
N ARG A 105 -0.11 -2.60 8.30
CA ARG A 105 1.08 -3.46 8.33
C ARG A 105 0.74 -4.95 8.41
N ALA A 106 -0.26 -5.32 9.22
CA ALA A 106 -0.66 -6.71 9.39
C ALA A 106 -1.22 -7.31 8.08
N VAL A 107 -2.07 -6.58 7.37
CA VAL A 107 -2.63 -7.01 6.08
C VAL A 107 -1.54 -7.14 5.02
N LEU A 108 -0.65 -6.13 4.93
CA LEU A 108 0.44 -6.13 3.95
C LEU A 108 1.42 -7.26 4.20
N ARG A 109 1.78 -7.52 5.46
CA ARG A 109 2.65 -8.63 5.84
C ARG A 109 2.00 -9.97 5.53
N ALA A 110 0.73 -10.15 5.91
CA ALA A 110 -0.02 -11.37 5.60
C ALA A 110 -0.10 -11.63 4.09
N THR A 111 -0.28 -10.56 3.30
CA THR A 111 -0.31 -10.66 1.84
C THR A 111 1.07 -10.99 1.27
N ALA A 112 2.14 -10.37 1.77
CA ALA A 112 3.50 -10.65 1.34
C ALA A 112 3.91 -12.10 1.65
N ASP A 113 3.57 -12.61 2.82
CA ASP A 113 3.82 -14.00 3.21
C ASP A 113 3.05 -14.97 2.29
N ALA A 114 1.77 -14.72 2.04
CA ALA A 114 0.96 -15.54 1.14
C ALA A 114 1.41 -15.43 -0.33
N ALA A 115 1.91 -14.30 -0.78
CA ALA A 115 2.42 -14.11 -2.14
C ALA A 115 3.64 -14.99 -2.49
N THR A 116 4.31 -15.56 -1.49
CA THR A 116 5.40 -16.52 -1.72
C THR A 116 4.90 -17.83 -2.33
N THR A 117 3.64 -18.19 -2.10
CA THR A 117 3.01 -19.43 -2.58
C THR A 117 1.82 -19.17 -3.51
N GLU A 118 1.30 -17.96 -3.54
CA GLU A 118 0.10 -17.58 -4.29
C GLU A 118 0.45 -16.55 -5.40
N PRO A 119 0.70 -17.00 -6.63
CA PRO A 119 1.14 -16.12 -7.73
C PRO A 119 0.18 -14.95 -8.03
N SER A 120 -1.13 -15.13 -7.81
CA SER A 120 -2.13 -14.08 -8.02
C SER A 120 -1.95 -12.89 -7.07
N LEU A 121 -1.61 -13.15 -5.80
CA LEU A 121 -1.29 -12.11 -4.82
C LEU A 121 0.01 -11.38 -5.16
N ALA A 122 1.04 -12.12 -5.57
CA ALA A 122 2.30 -11.54 -6.03
C ALA A 122 2.10 -10.62 -7.24
N ALA A 123 1.29 -11.05 -8.21
CA ALA A 123 0.97 -10.27 -9.40
C ALA A 123 0.19 -9.00 -9.06
N ALA A 124 -0.82 -9.08 -8.18
CA ALA A 124 -1.61 -7.93 -7.76
C ALA A 124 -0.73 -6.87 -7.04
N TYR A 125 0.14 -7.30 -6.14
CA TYR A 125 1.09 -6.43 -5.45
C TYR A 125 2.04 -5.73 -6.44
N THR A 126 2.67 -6.51 -7.31
CA THR A 126 3.58 -5.99 -8.35
C THR A 126 2.88 -5.00 -9.27
N SER A 127 1.63 -5.30 -9.68
CA SER A 127 0.83 -4.41 -10.53
C SER A 127 0.59 -3.05 -9.87
N ALA A 128 0.28 -3.02 -8.57
CA ALA A 128 0.05 -1.79 -7.84
C ALA A 128 1.30 -0.89 -7.78
N VAL A 129 2.49 -1.48 -7.52
CA VAL A 129 3.76 -0.74 -7.58
C VAL A 129 4.06 -0.22 -8.99
N GLN A 130 3.78 -1.04 -10.02
CA GLN A 130 3.95 -0.64 -11.42
C GLN A 130 3.00 0.50 -11.82
N ASP A 131 1.77 0.56 -11.28
CA ASP A 131 0.85 1.67 -11.52
C ASP A 131 1.41 2.98 -10.97
N TYR A 132 2.01 2.95 -9.80
CA TYR A 132 2.71 4.09 -9.23
C TYR A 132 3.95 4.46 -10.07
N ALA A 133 4.75 3.49 -10.49
CA ALA A 133 5.88 3.70 -11.39
C ALA A 133 5.47 4.38 -12.70
N ARG A 134 4.37 3.92 -13.31
CA ARG A 134 3.80 4.55 -14.52
C ARG A 134 3.34 5.98 -14.28
N ALA A 135 2.80 6.28 -13.09
CA ALA A 135 2.39 7.63 -12.74
C ALA A 135 3.60 8.57 -12.61
N ILE A 136 4.67 8.15 -11.94
CA ILE A 136 5.94 8.90 -11.87
C ILE A 136 6.53 9.09 -13.29
N ALA A 137 6.54 8.05 -14.11
CA ALA A 137 7.05 8.12 -15.47
C ALA A 137 6.28 9.14 -16.33
N ARG A 138 4.96 9.25 -16.15
CA ARG A 138 4.14 10.31 -16.81
C ARG A 138 4.54 11.71 -16.32
N PHE A 139 4.72 11.86 -15.01
CA PHE A 139 5.19 13.12 -14.41
C PHE A 139 6.54 13.56 -14.97
N VAL A 140 7.51 12.64 -15.05
CA VAL A 140 8.85 12.90 -15.62
C VAL A 140 8.75 13.34 -17.08
N ARG A 141 7.98 12.62 -17.91
CA ARG A 141 7.81 12.99 -19.32
C ARG A 141 7.18 14.38 -19.48
N ALA A 142 6.11 14.66 -18.74
CA ALA A 142 5.45 15.95 -18.77
C ALA A 142 6.39 17.09 -18.33
N GLY A 143 7.15 16.86 -17.25
CA GLY A 143 8.11 17.84 -16.74
C GLY A 143 9.26 18.12 -17.72
N ARG A 144 9.78 17.10 -18.41
CA ARG A 144 10.79 17.28 -19.46
C ARG A 144 10.24 18.07 -20.66
N THR A 145 9.03 17.72 -21.10
CA THR A 145 8.38 18.49 -22.18
C THR A 145 8.16 19.95 -21.80
N ALA A 146 7.85 20.23 -20.52
CA ALA A 146 7.68 21.59 -20.00
C ALA A 146 9.00 22.29 -19.62
N GLY A 147 10.15 21.60 -19.66
CA GLY A 147 11.45 22.14 -19.25
C GLY A 147 11.63 22.29 -17.74
N THR A 148 10.75 21.72 -16.92
CA THR A 148 10.83 21.78 -15.45
C THR A 148 11.63 20.61 -14.85
N ILE A 149 11.80 19.52 -15.59
CA ILE A 149 12.66 18.38 -15.21
C ILE A 149 13.77 18.28 -16.26
N PRO A 150 15.05 18.22 -15.86
CA PRO A 150 16.17 18.03 -16.79
C PRO A 150 16.09 16.72 -17.58
N ASP A 151 16.74 16.69 -18.74
CA ASP A 151 16.98 15.44 -19.46
C ASP A 151 17.81 14.47 -18.62
N GLY A 152 17.60 13.18 -18.85
CA GLY A 152 18.28 12.14 -18.08
C GLY A 152 17.82 10.74 -18.48
N PRO A 153 17.99 9.74 -17.59
CA PRO A 153 17.61 8.36 -17.88
C PRO A 153 16.16 8.23 -18.33
N PRO A 154 15.78 7.20 -19.10
CA PRO A 154 14.42 7.05 -19.60
C PRO A 154 13.39 7.14 -18.47
N ALA A 155 12.26 7.80 -18.74
CA ALA A 155 11.25 8.10 -17.74
C ALA A 155 10.60 6.84 -17.12
N ALA A 156 10.51 5.75 -17.88
CA ALA A 156 9.95 4.49 -17.40
C ALA A 156 10.84 3.88 -16.33
N GLU A 157 12.15 3.82 -16.58
CA GLU A 157 13.16 3.29 -15.66
C GLU A 157 13.31 4.17 -14.43
N THR A 158 13.27 5.50 -14.60
CA THR A 158 13.25 6.45 -13.48
C THR A 158 12.02 6.22 -12.59
N GLY A 159 10.85 6.09 -13.20
CA GLY A 159 9.61 5.81 -12.48
C GLY A 159 9.64 4.48 -11.73
N ALA A 160 10.16 3.43 -12.38
CA ALA A 160 10.30 2.12 -11.76
C ALA A 160 11.26 2.15 -10.57
N ALA A 161 12.45 2.75 -10.73
CA ALA A 161 13.45 2.85 -9.67
C ALA A 161 12.90 3.59 -8.45
N LEU A 162 12.24 4.74 -8.64
CA LEU A 162 11.68 5.52 -7.55
C LEU A 162 10.51 4.81 -6.86
N ALA A 163 9.63 4.15 -7.62
CA ALA A 163 8.50 3.42 -7.05
C ALA A 163 8.95 2.24 -6.21
N TRP A 164 9.86 1.40 -6.71
CA TRP A 164 10.38 0.24 -6.00
C TRP A 164 11.25 0.64 -4.80
N MET A 165 12.04 1.71 -4.92
CA MET A 165 12.79 2.26 -3.80
C MET A 165 11.83 2.69 -2.68
N THR A 166 10.80 3.47 -3.00
CA THR A 166 9.79 3.93 -2.02
C THR A 166 9.10 2.75 -1.35
N GLU A 167 8.59 1.81 -2.17
CA GLU A 167 7.93 0.61 -1.68
C GLU A 167 8.84 -0.18 -0.73
N ARG A 168 10.07 -0.48 -1.16
CA ARG A 168 10.97 -1.31 -0.37
C ARG A 168 11.38 -0.65 0.92
N THR A 169 11.68 0.66 0.90
CA THR A 169 12.00 1.43 2.10
C THR A 169 10.87 1.37 3.13
N VAL A 170 9.62 1.53 2.69
CA VAL A 170 8.46 1.48 3.58
C VAL A 170 8.18 0.06 4.07
N ALA A 171 8.23 -0.93 3.18
CA ALA A 171 7.92 -2.33 3.50
C ALA A 171 8.92 -2.98 4.46
N THR A 172 10.20 -2.58 4.39
CA THR A 172 11.27 -3.15 5.22
C THR A 172 11.67 -2.27 6.40
N ALA A 173 10.98 -1.14 6.61
CA ALA A 173 11.26 -0.25 7.74
C ALA A 173 11.14 -1.02 9.08
N PRO A 174 12.14 -0.91 9.97
CA PRO A 174 12.06 -1.50 11.30
C PRO A 174 10.85 -0.97 12.09
N PRO A 175 10.33 -1.75 13.06
CA PRO A 175 9.17 -1.32 13.85
C PRO A 175 9.39 -0.02 14.63
N ASP A 176 10.63 0.26 15.02
CA ASP A 176 11.09 1.42 15.79
C ASP A 176 11.64 2.54 14.89
N ALA A 177 11.58 2.40 13.56
CA ALA A 177 12.01 3.47 12.67
C ALA A 177 11.15 4.72 12.86
N ASP A 178 11.80 5.89 12.88
CA ASP A 178 11.12 7.18 12.94
C ASP A 178 10.40 7.45 11.58
N PRO A 179 9.06 7.49 11.55
CA PRO A 179 8.35 7.74 10.31
C PRO A 179 8.62 9.13 9.71
N ALA A 180 8.93 10.13 10.56
CA ALA A 180 9.23 11.47 10.06
C ALA A 180 10.58 11.50 9.35
N ALA A 181 11.59 10.86 9.90
CA ALA A 181 12.91 10.74 9.29
C ALA A 181 12.84 9.96 7.95
N LEU A 182 12.05 8.88 7.89
CA LEU A 182 11.82 8.14 6.65
C LEU A 182 11.10 8.98 5.59
N ALA A 183 10.07 9.74 5.99
CA ALA A 183 9.37 10.66 5.09
C ALA A 183 10.31 11.71 4.53
N ASP A 184 11.19 12.28 5.37
CA ASP A 184 12.16 13.28 4.96
C ASP A 184 13.20 12.70 3.99
N ALA A 185 13.71 11.49 4.25
CA ALA A 185 14.65 10.80 3.36
C ALA A 185 14.04 10.49 1.99
N LEU A 186 12.84 9.91 1.95
CA LEU A 186 12.12 9.62 0.70
C LEU A 186 11.82 10.90 -0.07
N THR A 187 11.38 11.95 0.64
CA THR A 187 11.14 13.27 0.04
C THR A 187 12.40 13.83 -0.59
N HIS A 188 13.52 13.78 0.11
CA HIS A 188 14.80 14.27 -0.40
C HIS A 188 15.19 13.58 -1.70
N VAL A 189 15.16 12.25 -1.73
CA VAL A 189 15.54 11.49 -2.93
C VAL A 189 14.58 11.78 -4.10
N LEU A 190 13.27 11.78 -3.85
CA LEU A 190 12.27 12.06 -4.89
C LEU A 190 12.44 13.47 -5.45
N THR A 191 12.55 14.50 -4.60
CA THR A 191 12.62 15.88 -5.05
C THR A 191 13.95 16.20 -5.72
N ALA A 192 15.06 15.66 -5.23
CA ALA A 192 16.36 15.80 -5.87
C ALA A 192 16.38 15.14 -7.27
N THR A 193 15.84 13.93 -7.40
CA THR A 193 15.82 13.21 -8.68
C THR A 193 14.88 13.87 -9.70
N LEU A 194 13.75 14.41 -9.24
CA LEU A 194 12.71 14.99 -10.08
C LEU A 194 12.82 16.52 -10.24
N ALA A 195 13.88 17.13 -9.69
CA ALA A 195 14.10 18.58 -9.69
C ALA A 195 12.89 19.38 -9.16
N ILE A 196 12.18 18.85 -8.16
CA ILE A 196 11.03 19.52 -7.55
C ILE A 196 11.57 20.60 -6.61
N PRO A 197 11.19 21.88 -6.78
CA PRO A 197 11.74 22.98 -6.01
C PRO A 197 11.28 22.98 -4.55
N ASP A 198 12.11 23.57 -3.67
CA ASP A 198 11.67 24.01 -2.35
C ASP A 198 10.62 25.13 -2.50
N PRO A 199 9.66 25.24 -1.58
CA PRO A 199 8.74 26.36 -1.58
C PRO A 199 9.53 27.67 -1.40
N THR A 200 9.31 28.61 -2.29
CA THR A 200 9.79 30.00 -2.18
C THR A 200 9.14 30.71 -1.01
#